data_ec684cf47d5e5445cf8079729a3380a0
#
_entry.id   ec684cf47d5e5445cf8079729a3380a0
#
_cell.length_a   1.000
_cell.length_b   1.000
_cell.length_c   1.000
_cell.angle_alpha   90.00
_cell.angle_beta   90.00
_cell.angle_gamma   90.00
#
_symmetry.space_group_name_H-M   'P 1'
#
loop_
_entity.id
_entity.type
_entity.pdbx_description
1 polymer ?
#
loop_
_entity_poly.entity_id
_entity_poly.type
_entity_poly.pdbx_seq_one_letter_code
_entity_poly.pdbx_strand_id
1 'polypeptide(L)'
;MLTWLRSLFRRPDPPAEFRAKQAELLALWFRTAASSGKPRGLTWVGFEPLGEPLFGPGWAVMGAVVQFEPTPDGGLADVPQAREPRPVVAVFAYTRRRWSTGGRAVFNLTAEQVAKQMNRKAGGA
;
A
#
# COMPACT_ATOMS: atom_id res chain seq x y z
N MET A 1 -4.08 -25.10 -30.12
CA MET A 1 -2.74 -25.63 -29.85
C MET A 1 -1.70 -24.56 -29.57
N LEU A 2 -1.62 -23.55 -30.40
CA LEU A 2 -0.67 -22.46 -30.17
C LEU A 2 -1.00 -21.57 -28.97
N THR A 3 -2.23 -21.61 -28.48
CA THR A 3 -2.69 -20.77 -27.37
C THR A 3 -1.99 -21.12 -26.05
N TRP A 4 -1.74 -22.39 -25.78
CA TRP A 4 -1.06 -22.79 -24.55
C TRP A 4 0.43 -22.46 -24.59
N LEU A 5 1.05 -22.51 -25.77
CA LEU A 5 2.44 -22.09 -25.94
C LEU A 5 2.61 -20.60 -25.66
N ARG A 6 1.65 -19.78 -26.08
CA ARG A 6 1.66 -18.35 -25.78
C ARG A 6 1.55 -18.11 -24.28
N SER A 7 0.78 -18.93 -23.57
CA SER A 7 0.68 -18.81 -22.11
C SER A 7 2.00 -19.10 -21.42
N LEU A 8 2.76 -20.09 -21.91
CA LEU A 8 4.06 -20.44 -21.35
C LEU A 8 5.12 -19.36 -21.53
N PHE A 9 5.04 -18.61 -22.63
CA PHE A 9 6.01 -17.56 -22.96
C PHE A 9 5.46 -16.15 -22.73
N ARG A 10 4.33 -16.05 -22.05
CA ARG A 10 3.71 -14.77 -21.77
C ARG A 10 4.62 -13.94 -20.87
N ARG A 11 4.87 -12.69 -21.29
CA ARG A 11 5.64 -11.77 -20.46
C ARG A 11 4.85 -11.40 -19.22
N PRO A 12 5.50 -11.24 -18.08
CA PRO A 12 4.84 -10.73 -16.88
C PRO A 12 4.21 -9.37 -17.16
N ASP A 13 3.02 -9.17 -16.63
CA ASP A 13 2.33 -7.88 -16.67
C ASP A 13 2.09 -7.46 -15.22
N PRO A 14 3.06 -6.79 -14.59
CA PRO A 14 2.94 -6.43 -13.18
C PRO A 14 1.69 -5.61 -12.84
N PRO A 15 1.29 -4.58 -13.62
CA PRO A 15 0.05 -3.89 -13.31
C PRO A 15 -1.19 -4.77 -13.34
N ALA A 16 -1.31 -5.65 -14.33
CA ALA A 16 -2.46 -6.55 -14.41
C ALA A 16 -2.47 -7.55 -13.25
N GLU A 17 -1.30 -8.07 -12.89
CA GLU A 17 -1.17 -8.98 -11.74
C GLU A 17 -1.55 -8.29 -10.44
N PHE A 18 -1.14 -7.03 -10.27
CA PHE A 18 -1.51 -6.24 -9.10
C PHE A 18 -3.03 -6.10 -9.02
N ARG A 19 -3.66 -5.70 -10.10
CA ARG A 19 -5.12 -5.50 -10.12
C ARG A 19 -5.88 -6.78 -9.83
N ALA A 20 -5.38 -7.91 -10.32
CA ALA A 20 -5.99 -9.21 -10.05
C ALA A 20 -5.91 -9.61 -8.57
N LYS A 21 -4.88 -9.14 -7.86
CA LYS A 21 -4.64 -9.47 -6.45
C LYS A 21 -4.79 -8.27 -5.52
N GLN A 22 -5.34 -7.18 -6.01
CA GLN A 22 -5.36 -5.91 -5.27
C GLN A 22 -5.98 -6.04 -3.89
N ALA A 23 -7.12 -6.72 -3.78
CA ALA A 23 -7.78 -6.87 -2.49
C ALA A 23 -6.91 -7.64 -1.48
N GLU A 24 -6.26 -8.71 -1.94
CA GLU A 24 -5.36 -9.50 -1.10
C GLU A 24 -4.12 -8.70 -0.68
N LEU A 25 -3.56 -7.95 -1.63
CA LEU A 25 -2.37 -7.14 -1.37
C LEU A 25 -2.67 -6.02 -0.38
N LEU A 26 -3.81 -5.35 -0.52
CA LEU A 26 -4.22 -4.31 0.41
C LEU A 26 -4.48 -4.89 1.80
N ALA A 27 -5.09 -6.05 1.90
CA ALA A 27 -5.32 -6.71 3.18
C ALA A 27 -3.99 -7.08 3.85
N LEU A 28 -3.05 -7.59 3.08
CA LEU A 28 -1.71 -7.90 3.58
C LEU A 28 -0.98 -6.64 4.03
N TRP A 29 -1.02 -5.59 3.22
CA TRP A 29 -0.44 -4.31 3.57
C TRP A 29 -1.01 -3.78 4.90
N PHE A 30 -2.32 -3.80 5.04
CA PHE A 30 -2.99 -3.32 6.25
C PHE A 30 -2.53 -4.08 7.48
N ARG A 31 -2.54 -5.42 7.43
CA ARG A 31 -2.10 -6.25 8.55
C ARG A 31 -0.64 -5.99 8.91
N THR A 32 0.21 -5.86 7.91
CA THR A 32 1.63 -5.64 8.12
C THR A 32 1.88 -4.25 8.70
N ALA A 33 1.22 -3.23 8.16
CA ALA A 33 1.32 -1.88 8.67
C ALA A 33 0.82 -1.79 10.12
N ALA A 34 -0.33 -2.41 10.40
CA ALA A 34 -0.91 -2.41 11.74
C ALA A 34 0.03 -3.05 12.77
N SER A 35 0.75 -4.09 12.38
CA SER A 35 1.68 -4.78 13.27
C SER A 35 2.95 -3.99 13.56
N SER A 36 3.21 -2.92 12.81
CA SER A 36 4.41 -2.10 13.01
C SER A 36 4.40 -1.29 14.30
N GLY A 37 3.22 -1.12 14.90
CA GLY A 37 3.06 -0.29 16.09
C GLY A 37 3.13 1.21 15.83
N LYS A 38 3.06 1.63 14.60
CA LYS A 38 3.12 3.05 14.23
C LYS A 38 1.83 3.46 13.51
N PRO A 39 1.34 4.69 13.76
CA PRO A 39 1.83 5.64 14.77
C PRO A 39 1.53 5.17 16.19
N ARG A 40 2.34 5.62 17.13
CA ARG A 40 2.18 5.22 18.53
C ARG A 40 0.88 5.77 19.12
N GLY A 41 0.27 4.98 19.99
CA GLY A 41 -0.95 5.39 20.67
C GLY A 41 -2.22 5.19 19.85
N LEU A 42 -2.10 4.64 18.64
CA LEU A 42 -3.23 4.39 17.74
C LEU A 42 -3.27 2.93 17.32
N THR A 43 -4.47 2.39 17.25
CA THR A 43 -4.72 1.05 16.74
C THR A 43 -5.37 1.17 15.35
N TRP A 44 -4.87 0.40 14.40
CA TRP A 44 -5.44 0.31 13.05
C TRP A 44 -6.69 -0.54 13.09
N VAL A 45 -7.82 0.03 12.72
CA VAL A 45 -9.12 -0.65 12.85
C VAL A 45 -9.66 -1.11 11.51
N GLY A 46 -9.49 -0.30 10.48
CA GLY A 46 -9.99 -0.62 9.15
C GLY A 46 -9.44 0.33 8.11
N PHE A 47 -9.71 0.03 6.85
CA PHE A 47 -9.26 0.87 5.75
C PHE A 47 -10.19 0.74 4.56
N GLU A 48 -10.15 1.75 3.68
CA GLU A 48 -10.81 1.72 2.38
C GLU A 48 -9.84 2.19 1.30
N PRO A 49 -9.82 1.52 0.14
CA PRO A 49 -9.01 2.00 -0.98
C PRO A 49 -9.48 3.38 -1.45
N LEU A 50 -8.55 4.20 -1.89
CA LEU A 50 -8.83 5.54 -2.39
C LEU A 50 -8.18 5.71 -3.76
N GLY A 51 -8.99 5.75 -4.81
CA GLY A 51 -8.50 5.93 -6.18
C GLY A 51 -7.88 4.68 -6.77
N GLU A 52 -7.08 4.88 -7.79
CA GLU A 52 -6.44 3.82 -8.56
C GLU A 52 -4.98 3.66 -8.17
N PRO A 53 -4.42 2.46 -8.33
CA PRO A 53 -2.98 2.29 -8.10
C PRO A 53 -2.15 3.00 -9.17
N LEU A 54 -0.99 3.49 -8.78
CA LEU A 54 0.01 4.05 -9.69
C LEU A 54 1.21 3.12 -9.71
N PHE A 55 1.78 2.92 -10.90
CA PHE A 55 2.84 1.94 -11.12
C PHE A 55 4.10 2.58 -11.63
N GLY A 56 5.22 1.99 -11.27
CA GLY A 56 6.52 2.31 -11.83
C GLY A 56 7.40 1.06 -11.85
N PRO A 57 8.69 1.20 -12.21
CA PRO A 57 9.59 0.05 -12.30
C PRO A 57 9.75 -0.62 -10.93
N GLY A 58 9.14 -1.80 -10.78
CA GLY A 58 9.29 -2.60 -9.57
C GLY A 58 8.48 -2.12 -8.37
N TRP A 59 7.55 -1.19 -8.54
CA TRP A 59 6.74 -0.70 -7.42
C TRP A 59 5.33 -0.31 -7.83
N ALA A 60 4.46 -0.27 -6.84
CA ALA A 60 3.12 0.32 -6.96
C ALA A 60 2.82 1.10 -5.68
N VAL A 61 2.04 2.16 -5.83
CA VAL A 61 1.52 2.91 -4.69
C VAL A 61 0.03 3.09 -4.87
N MET A 62 -0.70 3.10 -3.76
CA MET A 62 -2.15 3.26 -3.81
C MET A 62 -2.61 4.00 -2.57
N GLY A 63 -3.47 5.00 -2.77
CA GLY A 63 -4.08 5.70 -1.66
C GLY A 63 -5.06 4.82 -0.91
N ALA A 64 -5.19 5.08 0.37
CA ALA A 64 -6.18 4.45 1.23
C ALA A 64 -6.56 5.41 2.35
N VAL A 65 -7.76 5.25 2.87
CA VAL A 65 -8.19 5.96 4.07
C VAL A 65 -8.21 4.95 5.21
N VAL A 66 -7.46 5.23 6.26
CA VAL A 66 -7.34 4.32 7.40
C VAL A 66 -8.09 4.87 8.59
N GLN A 67 -8.86 4.00 9.22
CA GLN A 67 -9.56 4.29 10.45
C GLN A 67 -8.69 3.85 11.63
N PHE A 68 -8.45 4.78 12.55
CA PHE A 68 -7.70 4.52 13.77
C PHE A 68 -8.57 4.69 14.99
N GLU A 69 -8.19 4.00 16.07
CA GLU A 69 -8.72 4.24 17.41
C GLU A 69 -7.57 4.44 18.38
N PRO A 70 -7.71 5.33 19.38
CA PRO A 70 -6.68 5.48 20.41
C PRO A 70 -6.57 4.19 21.21
N THR A 71 -5.33 3.79 21.50
CA THR A 71 -5.11 2.69 22.45
C THR A 71 -5.41 3.18 23.87
N PRO A 72 -5.97 2.33 24.76
CA PRO A 72 -6.34 2.77 26.10
C PRO A 72 -5.21 3.43 26.88
N ASP A 73 -3.98 2.92 26.73
CA ASP A 73 -2.83 3.40 27.48
C ASP A 73 -1.94 4.36 26.68
N GLY A 74 -2.41 4.80 25.50
CA GLY A 74 -1.59 5.60 24.60
C GLY A 74 -1.63 7.10 24.83
N GLY A 75 -2.46 7.60 25.76
CA GLY A 75 -2.57 9.02 26.05
C GLY A 75 -3.38 9.81 25.05
N LEU A 76 -3.99 9.17 24.04
CA LEU A 76 -4.77 9.83 22.99
C LEU A 76 -6.27 9.59 23.12
N ALA A 77 -6.72 8.93 24.19
CA ALA A 77 -8.13 8.54 24.33
C ALA A 77 -9.09 9.76 24.31
N ASP A 78 -8.64 10.90 24.85
CA ASP A 78 -9.43 12.12 24.95
C ASP A 78 -9.16 13.11 23.81
N VAL A 79 -8.40 12.72 22.80
CA VAL A 79 -8.08 13.57 21.65
C VAL A 79 -9.04 13.25 20.50
N PRO A 80 -9.98 14.14 20.15
CA PRO A 80 -10.95 13.84 19.09
C PRO A 80 -10.32 13.51 17.76
N GLN A 81 -9.21 14.18 17.40
CA GLN A 81 -8.50 13.97 16.14
C GLN A 81 -7.90 12.57 16.02
N ALA A 82 -7.71 11.86 17.15
CA ALA A 82 -7.18 10.51 17.12
C ALA A 82 -8.11 9.51 16.43
N ARG A 83 -9.41 9.83 16.37
CA ARG A 83 -10.43 8.98 15.74
C ARG A 83 -10.76 9.37 14.30
N GLU A 84 -10.19 10.46 13.81
CA GLU A 84 -10.47 10.89 12.44
C GLU A 84 -9.81 9.95 11.43
N PRO A 85 -10.53 9.53 10.37
CA PRO A 85 -9.92 8.78 9.28
C PRO A 85 -8.78 9.57 8.65
N ARG A 86 -7.71 8.89 8.29
CA ARG A 86 -6.53 9.55 7.71
C ARG A 86 -6.18 8.97 6.36
N PRO A 87 -5.95 9.83 5.36
CA PRO A 87 -5.44 9.36 4.09
C PRO A 87 -3.98 8.94 4.24
N VAL A 88 -3.65 7.81 3.65
CA VAL A 88 -2.29 7.28 3.61
C VAL A 88 -2.01 6.75 2.22
N VAL A 89 -0.74 6.51 1.92
CA VAL A 89 -0.35 5.85 0.67
C VAL A 89 0.31 4.52 1.02
N ALA A 90 -0.27 3.44 0.51
CA ALA A 90 0.27 2.10 0.65
C ALA A 90 1.33 1.86 -0.42
N VAL A 91 2.44 1.24 -0.05
CA VAL A 91 3.56 0.99 -0.94
C VAL A 91 3.77 -0.51 -1.12
N PHE A 92 3.92 -0.92 -2.37
CA PHE A 92 4.11 -2.32 -2.75
C PHE A 92 5.35 -2.46 -3.64
N ALA A 93 5.98 -3.62 -3.58
CA ALA A 93 7.15 -3.92 -4.38
C ALA A 93 6.90 -5.15 -5.25
N TYR A 94 7.42 -5.11 -6.48
CA TYR A 94 7.39 -6.24 -7.40
C TYR A 94 8.81 -6.76 -7.58
N THR A 95 9.09 -7.90 -6.96
CA THR A 95 10.41 -8.53 -7.02
C THR A 95 10.23 -10.01 -7.31
N ARG A 96 11.15 -10.57 -8.08
CA ARG A 96 11.13 -12.00 -8.42
C ARG A 96 9.76 -12.44 -8.98
N ARG A 97 9.18 -11.59 -9.84
CA ARG A 97 7.88 -11.82 -10.47
C ARG A 97 6.72 -11.98 -9.50
N ARG A 98 6.81 -11.30 -8.35
CA ARG A 98 5.80 -11.37 -7.31
C ARG A 98 5.60 -10.01 -6.65
N TRP A 99 4.33 -9.65 -6.43
CA TRP A 99 4.00 -8.49 -5.61
C TRP A 99 4.10 -8.84 -4.13
N SER A 100 4.65 -7.90 -3.37
CA SER A 100 4.77 -8.03 -1.92
C SER A 100 4.66 -6.65 -1.29
N THR A 101 4.58 -6.62 0.03
CA THR A 101 4.57 -5.37 0.77
C THR A 101 5.18 -5.59 2.15
N GLY A 102 5.97 -4.60 2.59
CA GLY A 102 6.47 -4.52 3.95
C GLY A 102 5.55 -3.71 4.87
N GLY A 103 4.36 -3.36 4.41
CA GLY A 103 3.42 -2.57 5.20
C GLY A 103 3.74 -1.09 5.24
N ARG A 104 4.60 -0.61 4.35
CA ARG A 104 4.97 0.81 4.34
C ARG A 104 3.76 1.69 4.05
N ALA A 105 3.50 2.64 4.95
CA ALA A 105 2.44 3.61 4.82
C ALA A 105 3.05 5.01 4.87
N VAL A 106 2.70 5.85 3.90
CA VAL A 106 3.20 7.22 3.83
C VAL A 106 2.06 8.17 4.14
N PHE A 107 2.25 8.97 5.17
CA PHE A 107 1.26 9.95 5.62
C PHE A 107 1.58 11.33 5.04
N ASN A 108 0.55 12.16 4.91
CA ASN A 108 0.68 13.56 4.51
C ASN A 108 1.15 13.79 3.07
N LEU A 109 1.09 12.76 2.23
CA LEU A 109 1.40 12.87 0.81
C LEU A 109 0.28 12.20 0.00
N THR A 110 0.12 12.64 -1.24
CA THR A 110 -0.77 11.97 -2.18
C THR A 110 -0.05 10.81 -2.87
N ALA A 111 -0.81 9.91 -3.48
CA ALA A 111 -0.23 8.81 -4.25
C ALA A 111 0.69 9.33 -5.35
N GLU A 112 0.31 10.42 -6.02
CA GLU A 112 1.13 11.04 -7.08
C GLU A 112 2.45 11.57 -6.53
N GLN A 113 2.43 12.18 -5.34
CA GLN A 113 3.65 12.68 -4.71
C GLN A 113 4.59 11.54 -4.33
N VAL A 114 4.05 10.45 -3.78
CA VAL A 114 4.84 9.26 -3.45
C VAL A 114 5.40 8.64 -4.73
N ALA A 115 4.59 8.53 -5.79
CA ALA A 115 5.04 8.00 -7.07
C ALA A 115 6.22 8.80 -7.62
N LYS A 116 6.18 10.13 -7.52
CA LYS A 116 7.31 10.98 -7.93
C LYS A 116 8.56 10.69 -7.13
N GLN A 117 8.43 10.49 -5.82
CA GLN A 117 9.57 10.14 -4.97
C GLN A 117 10.16 8.79 -5.35
N MET A 118 9.31 7.81 -5.62
CA MET A 118 9.75 6.47 -6.03
C MET A 118 10.48 6.52 -7.37
N ASN A 119 9.98 7.29 -8.32
CA ASN A 119 10.63 7.47 -9.61
C ASN A 119 12.00 8.14 -9.47
N ARG A 120 12.14 9.12 -8.60
CA ARG A 120 13.43 9.77 -8.36
C ARG A 120 14.45 8.79 -7.79
N LYS A 121 14.04 7.92 -6.87
CA LYS A 121 14.92 6.88 -6.32
C LYS A 121 15.33 5.85 -7.37
N ALA A 122 14.38 5.44 -8.22
CA ALA A 122 14.65 4.42 -9.23
C ALA A 122 15.52 4.95 -10.38
N GLY A 123 15.32 6.21 -10.77
CA GLY A 123 16.03 6.80 -11.90
C GLY A 123 17.16 7.74 -11.50
N GLY A 124 17.28 8.07 -10.23
CA GLY A 124 18.18 9.11 -9.74
C GLY A 124 19.48 8.59 -9.18
N ALA A 125 19.91 7.51 -9.69
CA ALA A 125 21.17 6.93 -9.24
C ALA A 125 22.31 7.95 -9.27
#